data_75e5b1186bde0c4883367f5a8139ddfe
#
_entry.id   75e5b1186bde0c4883367f5a8139ddfe
#
_cell.length_a   1.000
_cell.length_b   1.000
_cell.length_c   1.000
_cell.angle_alpha   90.00
_cell.angle_beta   90.00
_cell.angle_gamma   90.00
#
_symmetry.space_group_name_H-M   'P 1'
#
loop_
_entity.id
_entity.type
_entity.pdbx_description
1 polymer ?
#
loop_
_entity_poly.entity_id
_entity_poly.type
_entity_poly.pdbx_seq_one_letter_code
_entity_poly.pdbx_strand_id
1 'polypeptide(L)' 'MSRSRNAGIRLSERDAAIVKGMLARGDRQSDIAAFFKVNSGRICEVNTGMKFADVPAASPDQLPPPGPYEPQIR' A
#
# COMPACT_ATOMS: atom_id res chain seq x y z
N MET A 1 3.53 12.27 -20.83
CA MET A 1 3.32 12.00 -20.37
C MET A 1 2.56 11.58 -19.99
N SER A 2 2.43 11.31 -20.21
CA SER A 2 1.92 11.01 -19.75
C SER A 2 1.30 10.29 -19.47
N ARG A 3 1.26 9.97 -19.37
CA ARG A 3 0.92 9.23 -19.04
C ARG A 3 0.27 8.74 -18.28
N SER A 4 0.01 8.40 -18.09
CA SER A 4 -0.49 7.94 -17.48
C SER A 4 -0.67 7.81 -16.56
N ARG A 5 -1.04 8.23 -16.31
CA ARG A 5 -1.29 8.29 -15.38
C ARG A 5 -1.36 7.34 -14.39
N ASN A 6 -2.15 6.77 -14.03
CA ASN A 6 -2.21 5.74 -13.09
C ASN A 6 -1.11 4.76 -13.22
N ALA A 7 -0.70 4.51 -14.43
CA ALA A 7 0.40 3.61 -14.66
C ALA A 7 1.67 4.11 -14.03
N GLY A 8 1.71 5.38 -13.73
CA GLY A 8 2.89 5.95 -13.12
C GLY A 8 2.94 5.86 -11.61
N ILE A 9 1.86 5.41 -10.99
CA ILE A 9 1.84 5.35 -9.54
C ILE A 9 2.55 4.09 -9.08
N ARG A 10 3.58 4.27 -8.29
CA ARG A 10 4.36 3.16 -7.78
C ARG A 10 4.56 3.33 -6.30
N LEU A 11 4.62 2.22 -5.60
CA LEU A 11 4.96 2.25 -4.19
C LEU A 11 6.47 2.43 -4.05
N SER A 12 6.87 3.34 -3.17
CA SER A 12 8.28 3.48 -2.84
C SER A 12 8.62 2.52 -1.71
N GLU A 13 9.89 2.45 -1.35
CA GLU A 13 10.27 1.63 -0.21
C GLU A 13 9.59 2.10 1.06
N ARG A 14 9.46 3.41 1.21
CA ARG A 14 8.78 3.96 2.37
C ARG A 14 7.31 3.56 2.37
N ASP A 15 6.67 3.63 1.21
CA ASP A 15 5.29 3.19 1.10
C ASP A 15 5.16 1.71 1.42
N ALA A 16 6.09 0.90 0.94
CA ALA A 16 6.06 -0.54 1.22
C ALA A 16 6.18 -0.82 2.71
N ALA A 17 7.00 -0.05 3.41
CA ALA A 17 7.13 -0.20 4.86
C ALA A 17 5.80 0.07 5.54
N ILE A 18 5.09 1.10 5.09
CA ILE A 18 3.79 1.44 5.65
C ILE A 18 2.78 0.35 5.31
N VAL A 19 2.79 -0.15 4.07
CA VAL A 19 1.91 -1.24 3.69
C VAL A 19 2.12 -2.44 4.60
N LYS A 20 3.38 -2.81 4.85
CA LYS A 20 3.67 -3.95 5.70
C LYS A 20 3.18 -3.73 7.12
N GLY A 21 3.31 -2.51 7.63
CA GLY A 21 2.80 -2.18 8.95
C GLY A 21 1.29 -2.26 9.01
N MET A 22 0.63 -1.78 7.98
CA MET A 22 -0.84 -1.84 7.92
C MET A 22 -1.32 -3.29 7.83
N LEU A 23 -0.61 -4.12 7.06
CA LEU A 23 -0.95 -5.54 6.99
C LEU A 23 -0.78 -6.22 8.35
N ALA A 24 0.31 -5.90 9.03
CA ALA A 24 0.58 -6.48 10.35
C ALA A 24 -0.47 -6.05 11.37
N ARG A 25 -1.01 -4.86 11.20
CA ARG A 25 -2.06 -4.35 12.08
C ARG A 25 -3.41 -5.01 11.80
N GLY A 26 -3.55 -5.70 10.67
CA GLY A 26 -4.78 -6.38 10.32
C GLY A 26 -5.65 -5.65 9.31
N ASP A 27 -5.14 -4.60 8.69
CA ASP A 27 -5.91 -3.89 7.68
C ASP A 27 -6.08 -4.78 6.45
N ARG A 28 -7.19 -4.62 5.77
CA ARG A 28 -7.45 -5.40 4.57
C ARG A 28 -6.67 -4.84 3.40
N GLN A 29 -6.26 -5.73 2.50
CA GLN A 29 -5.49 -5.29 1.33
C GLN A 29 -6.26 -4.27 0.50
N SER A 30 -7.57 -4.43 0.38
CA SER A 30 -8.37 -3.48 -0.38
C SER A 30 -8.37 -2.10 0.26
N ASP A 31 -8.36 -2.04 1.59
CA ASP A 31 -8.30 -0.75 2.27
C ASP A 31 -6.94 -0.09 2.09
N ILE A 32 -5.88 -0.88 2.16
CA ILE A 32 -4.54 -0.36 1.97
C ILE A 32 -4.39 0.16 0.54
N ALA A 33 -4.88 -0.59 -0.42
CA ALA A 33 -4.83 -0.17 -1.81
C ALA A 33 -5.59 1.14 -2.02
N ALA A 34 -6.73 1.29 -1.36
CA ALA A 34 -7.50 2.52 -1.47
C ALA A 34 -6.72 3.70 -0.88
N PHE A 35 -6.04 3.48 0.23
CA PHE A 35 -5.25 4.55 0.85
C PHE A 35 -4.15 5.04 -0.09
N PHE A 36 -3.45 4.11 -0.72
CA PHE A 36 -2.35 4.48 -1.62
C PHE A 36 -2.82 4.75 -3.05
N LYS A 37 -4.09 4.48 -3.34
CA LYS A 37 -4.67 4.69 -4.67
C LYS A 37 -3.97 3.85 -5.72
N VAL A 38 -3.72 2.60 -5.37
CA VAL A 38 -3.08 1.64 -6.28
C VAL A 38 -3.96 0.41 -6.37
N ASN A 39 -3.67 -0.42 -7.35
CA ASN A 39 -4.36 -1.69 -7.51
C ASN A 39 -4.01 -2.60 -6.34
N SER A 40 -4.98 -3.36 -5.85
CA SER A 40 -4.73 -4.26 -4.72
C SER A 40 -3.67 -5.31 -5.04
N GLY A 41 -3.43 -5.58 -6.32
CA GLY A 41 -2.34 -6.45 -6.70
C GLY A 41 -0.99 -5.92 -6.27
N ARG A 42 -0.83 -4.59 -6.21
CA ARG A 42 0.42 -4.02 -5.71
C ARG A 42 0.60 -4.34 -4.24
N ILE A 43 -0.49 -4.34 -3.48
CA ILE A 43 -0.43 -4.68 -2.06
C ILE A 43 -0.13 -6.16 -1.89
N CYS A 44 -0.73 -7.00 -2.71
CA CYS A 44 -0.46 -8.42 -2.67
C CYS A 44 1.02 -8.72 -2.94
N GLU A 45 1.63 -8.01 -3.87
CA GLU A 45 3.05 -8.20 -4.16
C GLU A 45 3.92 -7.88 -2.95
N VAL A 46 3.55 -6.85 -2.21
CA VAL A 46 4.29 -6.51 -1.00
C VAL A 46 4.05 -7.57 0.07
N ASN A 47 2.80 -8.00 0.21
CA ASN A 47 2.43 -8.96 1.23
C ASN A 47 3.10 -10.31 1.03
N THR A 48 3.26 -10.73 -0.22
CA THR A 48 3.85 -12.04 -0.50
C THR A 48 5.37 -12.00 -0.62
N GLY A 49 5.95 -10.82 -0.56
CA GLY A 49 7.40 -10.68 -0.68
C GLY A 49 7.90 -10.67 -2.11
N MET A 50 7.02 -10.59 -3.09
CA MET A 50 7.45 -10.48 -4.48
C MET A 50 8.15 -9.16 -4.75
N LYS A 51 7.76 -8.12 -4.01
CA LYS A 51 8.39 -6.82 -4.11
C LYS A 51 8.73 -6.35 -2.72
N PHE A 52 9.82 -5.64 -2.60
CA PHE A 52 10.24 -5.02 -1.34
C PHE A 52 10.44 -6.04 -0.21
N ALA A 53 10.92 -7.22 -0.55
CA ALA A 53 11.07 -8.28 0.45
C ALA A 53 11.98 -7.87 1.60
N ASP A 54 12.97 -7.01 1.32
CA ASP A 54 13.95 -6.61 2.34
C ASP A 54 13.54 -5.38 3.14
N VAL A 55 12.40 -4.79 2.83
CA VAL A 55 11.98 -3.57 3.52
C VAL A 55 11.24 -3.97 4.80
N PRO A 56 11.69 -3.49 5.96
CA PRO A 56 10.99 -3.81 7.21
C PRO A 56 9.69 -3.04 7.33
N ALA A 57 8.77 -3.58 8.12
CA ALA A 57 7.49 -2.91 8.35
C ALA A 57 7.71 -1.63 9.17
N ALA A 58 6.94 -0.59 8.84
CA ALA A 58 6.98 0.64 9.61
C ALA A 58 6.40 0.40 11.00
N SER A 59 6.84 1.20 11.97
CA SER A 59 6.33 1.07 13.32
C SER A 59 4.89 1.61 13.38
N PRO A 60 4.10 1.15 14.37
CA PRO A 60 2.69 1.55 14.43
C PRO A 60 2.45 3.05 14.45
N ASP A 61 3.34 3.80 15.06
CA ASP A 61 3.16 5.25 15.14
C ASP A 61 3.38 5.95 13.81
N GLN A 62 3.91 5.25 12.82
CA GLN A 62 4.12 5.81 11.49
C GLN A 62 2.99 5.50 10.53
N LEU A 63 2.01 4.73 10.96
CA LEU A 63 0.94 4.29 10.09
C LEU A 63 -0.21 5.29 10.11
N PRO A 64 -0.96 5.38 9.00
CA PRO A 64 -2.15 6.23 9.00
C PRO A 64 -3.22 5.61 9.89
N PRO A 65 -4.26 6.39 10.24
CA PRO A 65 -5.35 5.83 11.04
C PRO A 65 -5.96 4.63 10.33
N PRO A 66 -6.52 3.68 11.09
CA PRO A 66 -7.14 2.52 10.46
C PRO A 66 -8.32 2.91 9.59
N GLY A 67 -8.50 2.14 8.50
CA GLY A 67 -9.62 2.34 7.63
C GLY A 67 -10.92 1.92 8.26
N PRO A 68 -11.95 1.73 7.45
CA PRO A 68 -11.81 1.61 5.99
C PRO A 68 -11.61 2.93 5.28
N TYR A 69 -10.97 2.84 4.14
CA TYR A 69 -10.77 4.00 3.28
C TYR A 69 -11.68 3.86 2.07
N GLU A 70 -12.20 4.98 1.61
CA GLU A 70 -13.09 4.94 0.48
C GLU A 70 -12.33 4.76 -0.80
N PRO A 71 -12.78 3.88 -1.68
CA PRO A 71 -12.12 3.72 -2.97
C PRO A 71 -12.27 4.98 -3.79
N GLN A 72 -11.33 5.18 -4.66
CA GLN A 72 -11.35 6.33 -5.55
C GLN A 72 -12.16 6.02 -6.77
N ILE A 73 -13.43 5.90 -6.59
CA ILE A 73 -14.25 5.57 -7.68
C ILE A 73 -14.99 6.67 -8.12
N ARG A 74 -15.17 6.74 -9.08
CA ARG A 74 -16.04 7.62 -9.44
C ARG A 74 -15.80 8.02 -10.44
#